data_dbff05ac919127b0e8156a36f7fc8b7b
#
_entry.id   dbff05ac919127b0e8156a36f7fc8b7b
#
_cell.length_a   1.000
_cell.length_b   1.000
_cell.length_c   1.000
_cell.angle_alpha   90.00
_cell.angle_beta   90.00
_cell.angle_gamma   90.00
#
_symmetry.space_group_name_H-M   'P 1'
#
loop_
_entity.id
_entity.type
_entity.pdbx_description
1 polymer ?
#
loop_
_entity_poly.entity_id
_entity_poly.type
_entity_poly.pdbx_seq_one_letter_code
_entity_poly.pdbx_strand_id
1 'polypeptide(L)'
;MALTFESGLDSLMHFVGLKGEEAYHANAADPLHAAFRAKAAVHAGPMGMPMIWALARGKLDSLSNRKREGKALAYIHVPFCQTRCLYCMFYQNAYTDELADRYTDLLIKEMQIWADRPVQKEGDICALYLGGGTPSALSAANLSRILKAAHTYLPLAADCEITLEGRMHDMTTERLDAAVKGGVNRVSLGVQTFNDEIRLAMQRLDDKDEMVKRIELLAQYPQIATVIDLIYGFPMQTESVWENDVRTAAALPLDGVDCYQLNLFQKSPLAKRIEAGKMPPAATLAQAADQFAASDAILSADPNWERISNTHWRRTPKERNIYNSLGKGACDCLAF
;
A
#
# COMPACT_ATOMS: atom_id res chain seq x y z
N MET A 1 -31.91 12.87 18.71
CA MET A 1 -32.30 11.84 17.74
C MET A 1 -31.00 11.46 17.02
N ALA A 2 -30.37 10.39 17.45
CA ALA A 2 -29.12 9.95 16.87
C ALA A 2 -29.47 9.23 15.55
N LEU A 3 -29.08 9.82 14.43
CA LEU A 3 -29.06 9.12 13.15
C LEU A 3 -28.02 8.01 13.26
N THR A 4 -28.46 6.77 13.24
CA THR A 4 -27.55 5.62 13.16
C THR A 4 -26.86 5.63 11.79
N PHE A 5 -25.64 5.12 11.72
CA PHE A 5 -24.85 5.07 10.48
C PHE A 5 -25.61 4.33 9.34
N GLU A 6 -26.41 3.32 9.70
CA GLU A 6 -27.30 2.58 8.78
C GLU A 6 -28.37 3.47 8.15
N SER A 7 -29.01 4.37 8.92
CA SER A 7 -30.03 5.27 8.37
C SER A 7 -29.47 6.33 7.40
N GLY A 8 -28.19 6.69 7.54
CA GLY A 8 -27.49 7.59 6.62
C GLY A 8 -27.15 6.90 5.29
N LEU A 9 -26.77 5.64 5.33
CA LEU A 9 -26.46 4.85 4.13
C LEU A 9 -27.73 4.57 3.32
N ASP A 10 -28.81 4.17 3.98
CA ASP A 10 -30.12 3.94 3.34
C ASP A 10 -30.67 5.21 2.67
N SER A 11 -30.50 6.38 3.31
CA SER A 11 -30.88 7.67 2.72
C SER A 11 -30.03 8.01 1.49
N LEU A 12 -28.72 7.74 1.53
CA LEU A 12 -27.82 7.98 0.40
C LEU A 12 -28.15 7.03 -0.77
N MET A 13 -28.46 5.78 -0.46
CA MET A 13 -28.82 4.76 -1.45
C MET A 13 -30.17 5.06 -2.11
N HIS A 14 -31.12 5.56 -1.34
CA HIS A 14 -32.41 6.02 -1.90
C HIS A 14 -32.23 7.25 -2.81
N PHE A 15 -31.28 8.14 -2.50
CA PHE A 15 -30.96 9.32 -3.31
C PHE A 15 -30.33 8.94 -4.66
N VAL A 16 -29.52 7.87 -4.73
CA VAL A 16 -28.95 7.35 -5.98
C VAL A 16 -29.81 6.29 -6.68
N GLY A 17 -31.01 6.01 -6.15
CA GLY A 17 -31.97 5.09 -6.75
C GLY A 17 -31.59 3.61 -6.68
N LEU A 18 -30.68 3.25 -5.77
CA LEU A 18 -30.25 1.85 -5.54
C LEU A 18 -31.08 1.24 -4.40
N LYS A 19 -31.56 0.04 -4.60
CA LYS A 19 -32.13 -0.79 -3.52
C LYS A 19 -31.00 -1.46 -2.74
N GLY A 20 -31.20 -1.71 -1.43
CA GLY A 20 -30.17 -2.19 -0.52
C GLY A 20 -29.28 -3.32 -1.04
N GLU A 21 -29.85 -4.34 -1.68
CA GLU A 21 -29.10 -5.45 -2.26
C GLU A 21 -28.34 -5.07 -3.54
N GLU A 22 -28.87 -4.14 -4.33
CA GLU A 22 -28.26 -3.67 -5.59
C GLU A 22 -26.98 -2.86 -5.36
N ALA A 23 -26.77 -2.33 -4.15
CA ALA A 23 -25.54 -1.63 -3.81
C ALA A 23 -24.32 -2.56 -3.65
N TYR A 24 -24.57 -3.83 -3.38
CA TYR A 24 -23.51 -4.83 -3.12
C TYR A 24 -23.32 -5.82 -4.27
N HIS A 25 -24.26 -5.88 -5.22
CA HIS A 25 -24.25 -6.82 -6.34
C HIS A 25 -24.49 -6.09 -7.65
N ALA A 26 -23.63 -6.31 -8.63
CA ALA A 26 -23.91 -5.92 -9.99
C ALA A 26 -24.98 -6.86 -10.55
N ASN A 27 -26.25 -6.43 -10.51
CA ASN A 27 -27.36 -7.18 -11.09
C ASN A 27 -27.40 -6.99 -12.63
N ALA A 28 -26.46 -7.63 -13.31
CA ALA A 28 -26.27 -7.55 -14.76
C ALA A 28 -25.89 -8.91 -15.32
N ALA A 29 -26.17 -9.12 -16.61
CA ALA A 29 -25.76 -10.34 -17.31
C ALA A 29 -24.23 -10.54 -17.32
N ASP A 30 -23.48 -9.43 -17.27
CA ASP A 30 -22.05 -9.39 -17.09
C ASP A 30 -21.72 -8.56 -15.85
N PRO A 31 -21.67 -9.19 -14.65
CA PRO A 31 -21.43 -8.49 -13.38
C PRO A 31 -20.07 -7.81 -13.30
N LEU A 32 -19.04 -8.42 -13.90
CA LEU A 32 -17.67 -7.91 -13.87
C LEU A 32 -17.57 -6.56 -14.59
N HIS A 33 -17.96 -6.50 -15.86
CA HIS A 33 -17.95 -5.26 -16.62
C HIS A 33 -18.90 -4.21 -16.05
N ALA A 34 -20.03 -4.65 -15.48
CA ALA A 34 -20.94 -3.74 -14.78
C ALA A 34 -20.29 -3.09 -13.55
N ALA A 35 -19.48 -3.82 -12.78
CA ALA A 35 -18.74 -3.29 -11.64
C ALA A 35 -17.69 -2.23 -12.04
N PHE A 36 -17.18 -2.30 -13.27
CA PHE A 36 -16.21 -1.35 -13.81
C PHE A 36 -16.83 -0.15 -14.56
N ARG A 37 -18.16 0.02 -14.55
CA ARG A 37 -18.82 1.16 -15.25
C ARG A 37 -18.37 2.52 -14.74
N ALA A 38 -18.07 2.62 -13.45
CA ALA A 38 -17.53 3.83 -12.86
C ALA A 38 -16.48 3.46 -11.84
N LYS A 39 -15.36 4.19 -11.84
CA LYS A 39 -14.33 4.01 -10.82
C LYS A 39 -14.76 4.68 -9.53
N ALA A 40 -15.07 3.89 -8.52
CA ALA A 40 -15.24 4.39 -7.16
C ALA A 40 -13.88 4.79 -6.56
N ALA A 41 -13.87 5.69 -5.59
CA ALA A 41 -12.66 6.01 -4.84
C ALA A 41 -12.13 4.73 -4.16
N VAL A 42 -10.86 4.41 -4.40
CA VAL A 42 -10.24 3.19 -3.89
C VAL A 42 -10.05 3.24 -2.37
N HIS A 43 -9.93 4.44 -1.81
CA HIS A 43 -9.86 4.66 -0.38
C HIS A 43 -11.09 5.46 0.06
N ALA A 44 -12.06 4.78 0.62
CA ALA A 44 -13.07 5.40 1.44
C ALA A 44 -12.41 5.83 2.77
N GLY A 45 -11.53 6.81 2.69
CA GLY A 45 -11.08 7.51 3.90
C GLY A 45 -12.28 8.21 4.52
N PRO A 46 -12.36 8.35 5.84
CA PRO A 46 -13.37 9.19 6.44
C PRO A 46 -13.30 10.55 5.78
N MET A 47 -14.42 11.07 5.30
CA MET A 47 -14.49 12.42 4.76
C MET A 47 -14.13 13.38 5.89
N GLY A 48 -12.85 13.77 5.94
CA GLY A 48 -12.34 14.71 6.93
C GLY A 48 -12.94 16.08 6.67
N MET A 49 -13.62 16.64 7.67
CA MET A 49 -14.00 18.05 7.65
C MET A 49 -12.80 18.89 8.04
N PRO A 50 -12.48 19.98 7.30
CA PRO A 50 -11.47 20.93 7.73
C PRO A 50 -11.77 21.44 9.14
N MET A 51 -10.79 21.39 10.03
CA MET A 51 -10.91 21.86 11.40
C MET A 51 -10.03 23.09 11.61
N ILE A 52 -10.57 24.14 12.20
CA ILE A 52 -9.76 25.30 12.57
C ILE A 52 -8.74 24.91 13.66
N TRP A 53 -7.54 25.49 13.60
CA TRP A 53 -6.40 25.12 14.45
C TRP A 53 -6.72 25.09 15.94
N ALA A 54 -7.49 26.04 16.44
CA ALA A 54 -7.86 26.10 17.86
C ALA A 54 -8.68 24.88 18.32
N LEU A 55 -9.63 24.40 17.49
CA LEU A 55 -10.42 23.19 17.77
C LEU A 55 -9.59 21.92 17.53
N ALA A 56 -8.69 21.92 16.54
CA ALA A 56 -7.81 20.79 16.25
C ALA A 56 -6.90 20.48 17.44
N ARG A 57 -6.34 21.50 18.10
CA ARG A 57 -5.48 21.33 19.27
C ARG A 57 -6.22 20.67 20.44
N GLY A 58 -7.41 21.15 20.80
CA GLY A 58 -8.22 20.54 21.87
C GLY A 58 -8.65 19.11 21.53
N LYS A 59 -8.96 18.83 20.25
CA LYS A 59 -9.28 17.47 19.80
C LYS A 59 -8.08 16.54 19.86
N LEU A 60 -6.89 17.03 19.49
CA LEU A 60 -5.65 16.28 19.57
C LEU A 60 -5.31 15.92 21.02
N ASP A 61 -5.42 16.88 21.95
CA ASP A 61 -5.23 16.63 23.38
C ASP A 61 -6.20 15.57 23.91
N SER A 62 -7.48 15.66 23.54
CA SER A 62 -8.49 14.66 23.91
C SER A 62 -8.16 13.27 23.36
N LEU A 63 -7.77 13.18 22.09
CA LEU A 63 -7.39 11.90 21.46
C LEU A 63 -6.11 11.32 22.06
N SER A 64 -5.12 12.16 22.37
CA SER A 64 -3.84 11.71 22.94
C SER A 64 -3.97 11.12 24.35
N ASN A 65 -4.99 11.59 25.11
CA ASN A 65 -5.27 11.10 26.47
C ASN A 65 -6.30 9.96 26.50
N ARG A 66 -6.84 9.55 25.34
CA ARG A 66 -7.75 8.42 25.24
C ARG A 66 -6.95 7.10 25.30
N LYS A 67 -7.42 6.16 26.12
CA LYS A 67 -6.93 4.78 26.06
C LYS A 67 -7.44 4.13 24.77
N ARG A 68 -6.60 3.34 24.13
CA ARG A 68 -7.03 2.51 23.00
C ARG A 68 -7.72 1.25 23.52
N GLU A 69 -8.73 0.81 22.80
CA GLU A 69 -9.42 -0.44 23.05
C GLU A 69 -9.19 -1.38 21.86
N GLY A 70 -8.81 -2.62 22.14
CA GLY A 70 -8.59 -3.62 21.10
C GLY A 70 -7.27 -3.48 20.33
N LYS A 71 -7.26 -4.03 19.12
CA LYS A 71 -6.10 -4.06 18.23
C LYS A 71 -5.86 -2.69 17.60
N ALA A 72 -4.59 -2.34 17.42
CA ALA A 72 -4.19 -1.11 16.77
C ALA A 72 -3.09 -1.33 15.74
N LEU A 73 -2.93 -0.34 14.89
CA LEU A 73 -1.91 -0.25 13.85
C LEU A 73 -0.98 0.93 14.14
N ALA A 74 0.21 0.89 13.56
CA ALA A 74 1.08 2.06 13.45
C ALA A 74 1.55 2.23 12.01
N TYR A 75 1.71 3.48 11.60
CA TYR A 75 2.22 3.87 10.29
C TYR A 75 3.37 4.86 10.46
N ILE A 76 4.50 4.56 9.85
CA ILE A 76 5.63 5.47 9.76
C ILE A 76 5.74 5.97 8.32
N HIS A 77 5.58 7.28 8.14
CA HIS A 77 5.67 7.90 6.83
C HIS A 77 7.11 8.24 6.47
N VAL A 78 7.57 7.83 5.29
CA VAL A 78 8.88 8.24 4.75
C VAL A 78 8.64 9.04 3.47
N PRO A 79 8.76 10.39 3.48
CA PRO A 79 8.32 11.26 2.39
C PRO A 79 9.31 11.39 1.24
N PHE A 80 10.26 10.47 1.10
CA PHE A 80 11.35 10.58 0.13
C PHE A 80 11.30 9.49 -0.94
N CYS A 81 11.65 9.87 -2.18
CA CYS A 81 11.95 8.94 -3.27
C CYS A 81 13.19 9.41 -4.03
N GLN A 82 14.04 8.49 -4.47
CA GLN A 82 15.18 8.81 -5.33
C GLN A 82 14.73 9.28 -6.71
N THR A 83 13.65 8.70 -7.25
CA THR A 83 13.08 9.05 -8.55
C THR A 83 11.57 9.15 -8.48
N ARG A 84 10.98 10.00 -9.32
CA ARG A 84 9.53 10.18 -9.43
C ARG A 84 8.97 9.34 -10.56
N CYS A 85 8.11 8.36 -10.24
CA CYS A 85 7.33 7.64 -11.24
C CYS A 85 6.23 8.54 -11.84
N LEU A 86 5.93 8.40 -13.14
CA LEU A 86 4.97 9.28 -13.83
C LEU A 86 3.54 9.20 -13.30
N TYR A 87 3.12 8.03 -12.87
CA TYR A 87 1.75 7.76 -12.37
C TYR A 87 1.59 8.10 -10.88
N CYS A 88 2.71 8.29 -10.14
CA CYS A 88 2.66 8.38 -8.68
C CYS A 88 2.20 9.75 -8.19
N MET A 89 1.23 9.74 -7.27
CA MET A 89 0.75 10.93 -6.55
C MET A 89 1.29 11.02 -5.12
N PHE A 90 2.01 10.00 -4.65
CA PHE A 90 2.59 9.95 -3.30
C PHE A 90 4.00 10.57 -3.21
N TYR A 91 4.61 10.88 -4.37
CA TYR A 91 5.91 11.56 -4.39
C TYR A 91 5.80 12.95 -3.77
N GLN A 92 6.59 13.20 -2.73
CA GLN A 92 6.63 14.48 -2.04
C GLN A 92 7.99 15.17 -2.21
N ASN A 93 9.07 14.50 -1.82
CA ASN A 93 10.41 15.06 -1.81
C ASN A 93 11.43 14.14 -2.49
N ALA A 94 12.44 14.76 -3.11
CA ALA A 94 13.62 14.03 -3.57
C ALA A 94 14.43 13.55 -2.37
N TYR A 95 14.96 12.33 -2.46
CA TYR A 95 15.84 11.77 -1.44
C TYR A 95 17.21 12.43 -1.45
N THR A 96 17.72 12.81 -0.29
CA THR A 96 19.14 13.05 -0.02
C THR A 96 19.48 12.48 1.35
N ASP A 97 20.73 12.04 1.54
CA ASP A 97 21.17 11.46 2.82
C ASP A 97 21.00 12.45 3.99
N GLU A 98 21.34 13.71 3.78
CA GLU A 98 21.20 14.76 4.79
C GLU A 98 19.75 14.96 5.25
N LEU A 99 18.82 15.01 4.28
CA LEU A 99 17.39 15.16 4.59
C LEU A 99 16.84 13.90 5.29
N ALA A 100 17.27 12.72 4.87
CA ALA A 100 16.87 11.46 5.47
C ALA A 100 17.38 11.33 6.91
N ASP A 101 18.63 11.71 7.19
CA ASP A 101 19.20 11.72 8.54
C ASP A 101 18.44 12.66 9.47
N ARG A 102 18.26 13.91 9.04
CA ARG A 102 17.49 14.91 9.80
C ARG A 102 16.05 14.49 10.05
N TYR A 103 15.41 13.92 9.04
CA TYR A 103 14.03 13.42 9.17
C TYR A 103 13.96 12.26 10.17
N THR A 104 14.91 11.33 10.10
CA THR A 104 15.02 10.21 11.05
C THR A 104 15.13 10.73 12.50
N ASP A 105 15.93 11.76 12.76
CA ASP A 105 16.05 12.38 14.09
C ASP A 105 14.71 12.96 14.57
N LEU A 106 14.00 13.66 13.69
CA LEU A 106 12.70 14.27 14.02
C LEU A 106 11.63 13.20 14.27
N LEU A 107 11.58 12.17 13.45
CA LEU A 107 10.65 11.05 13.58
C LEU A 107 10.85 10.30 14.91
N ILE A 108 12.10 10.01 15.28
CA ILE A 108 12.42 9.38 16.55
C ILE A 108 11.99 10.27 17.72
N LYS A 109 12.25 11.57 17.62
CA LYS A 109 11.83 12.54 18.63
C LYS A 109 10.30 12.62 18.75
N GLU A 110 9.58 12.55 17.65
CA GLU A 110 8.12 12.52 17.66
C GLU A 110 7.60 11.28 18.40
N MET A 111 8.05 10.08 18.04
CA MET A 111 7.70 8.85 18.76
C MET A 111 7.99 8.95 20.25
N GLN A 112 9.13 9.54 20.64
CA GLN A 112 9.52 9.76 22.03
C GLN A 112 8.58 10.71 22.78
N ILE A 113 8.18 11.84 22.16
CA ILE A 113 7.30 12.84 22.76
C ILE A 113 5.91 12.23 23.06
N TRP A 114 5.46 11.30 22.23
CA TRP A 114 4.16 10.65 22.39
C TRP A 114 4.20 9.41 23.27
N ALA A 115 5.38 8.87 23.58
CA ALA A 115 5.55 7.56 24.23
C ALA A 115 4.80 7.41 25.56
N ASP A 116 4.67 8.47 26.35
CA ASP A 116 3.95 8.46 27.62
C ASP A 116 2.45 8.77 27.51
N ARG A 117 1.97 9.10 26.30
CA ARG A 117 0.54 9.37 26.09
C ARG A 117 -0.27 8.06 26.10
N PRO A 118 -1.41 8.03 26.78
CA PRO A 118 -2.24 6.83 26.86
C PRO A 118 -2.58 6.22 25.48
N VAL A 119 -2.86 7.06 24.47
CA VAL A 119 -3.16 6.61 23.12
C VAL A 119 -2.01 5.84 22.45
N GLN A 120 -0.76 6.14 22.79
CA GLN A 120 0.40 5.40 22.28
C GLN A 120 0.80 4.24 23.18
N LYS A 121 0.81 4.45 24.50
CA LYS A 121 1.36 3.54 25.48
C LYS A 121 0.50 2.30 25.74
N GLU A 122 -0.83 2.46 25.68
CA GLU A 122 -1.75 1.41 26.11
C GLU A 122 -2.32 0.62 24.95
N GLY A 123 -2.32 -0.72 25.08
CA GLY A 123 -2.82 -1.68 24.11
C GLY A 123 -1.83 -2.00 22.99
N ASP A 124 -1.92 -3.23 22.49
CA ASP A 124 -0.97 -3.79 21.52
C ASP A 124 -1.14 -3.19 20.12
N ILE A 125 0.00 -2.91 19.48
CA ILE A 125 0.09 -2.61 18.05
C ILE A 125 0.38 -3.91 17.30
N CYS A 126 -0.61 -4.38 16.54
CA CYS A 126 -0.54 -5.66 15.84
C CYS A 126 0.18 -5.58 14.50
N ALA A 127 0.24 -4.38 13.88
CA ALA A 127 1.03 -4.17 12.69
C ALA A 127 1.64 -2.77 12.66
N LEU A 128 2.89 -2.69 12.22
CA LEU A 128 3.64 -1.48 11.93
C LEU A 128 3.96 -1.45 10.43
N TYR A 129 3.61 -0.37 9.76
CA TYR A 129 3.86 -0.20 8.33
C TYR A 129 4.74 1.02 8.06
N LEU A 130 5.92 0.78 7.50
CA LEU A 130 6.80 1.83 7.00
C LEU A 130 6.48 2.04 5.52
N GLY A 131 5.86 3.17 5.18
CA GLY A 131 5.37 3.45 3.83
C GLY A 131 5.53 4.91 3.42
N GLY A 132 4.87 5.29 2.33
CA GLY A 132 4.81 6.66 1.83
C GLY A 132 5.50 6.89 0.50
N GLY A 133 6.69 7.44 0.50
CA GLY A 133 7.53 7.59 -0.70
C GLY A 133 8.27 6.29 -1.01
N THR A 134 9.41 6.09 -0.40
CA THR A 134 10.22 4.88 -0.55
C THR A 134 11.02 4.62 0.74
N PRO A 135 10.45 3.96 1.75
CA PRO A 135 11.16 3.66 2.99
C PRO A 135 12.47 2.88 2.79
N SER A 136 12.51 1.98 1.81
CA SER A 136 13.70 1.22 1.46
C SER A 136 14.87 2.06 0.93
N ALA A 137 14.62 3.32 0.53
CA ALA A 137 15.68 4.25 0.13
C ALA A 137 16.54 4.73 1.30
N LEU A 138 16.03 4.61 2.54
CA LEU A 138 16.80 4.95 3.74
C LEU A 138 18.06 4.10 3.84
N SER A 139 19.11 4.67 4.43
CA SER A 139 20.31 3.91 4.76
C SER A 139 20.02 2.81 5.78
N ALA A 140 20.82 1.74 5.79
CA ALA A 140 20.72 0.67 6.78
C ALA A 140 20.81 1.22 8.22
N ALA A 141 21.61 2.25 8.42
CA ALA A 141 21.74 2.93 9.70
C ALA A 141 20.43 3.61 10.12
N ASN A 142 19.78 4.37 9.23
CA ASN A 142 18.51 5.04 9.52
C ASN A 142 17.37 4.05 9.72
N LEU A 143 17.29 2.99 8.91
CA LEU A 143 16.33 1.89 9.11
C LEU A 143 16.50 1.28 10.51
N SER A 144 17.73 0.95 10.90
CA SER A 144 18.02 0.39 12.22
C SER A 144 17.62 1.35 13.35
N ARG A 145 17.87 2.65 13.21
CA ARG A 145 17.52 3.68 14.20
C ARG A 145 16.00 3.80 14.36
N ILE A 146 15.26 3.87 13.24
CA ILE A 146 13.79 3.98 13.25
C ILE A 146 13.17 2.73 13.86
N LEU A 147 13.59 1.53 13.46
CA LEU A 147 13.07 0.27 13.97
C LEU A 147 13.37 0.11 15.47
N LYS A 148 14.58 0.47 15.91
CA LYS A 148 14.92 0.50 17.33
C LYS A 148 14.02 1.45 18.12
N ALA A 149 13.76 2.64 17.59
CA ALA A 149 12.86 3.62 18.21
C ALA A 149 11.42 3.09 18.28
N ALA A 150 10.94 2.45 17.22
CA ALA A 150 9.62 1.81 17.20
C ALA A 150 9.49 0.76 18.33
N HIS A 151 10.47 -0.13 18.49
CA HIS A 151 10.47 -1.09 19.60
C HIS A 151 10.60 -0.45 20.98
N THR A 152 11.21 0.75 21.08
CA THR A 152 11.40 1.44 22.36
C THR A 152 10.16 2.20 22.79
N TYR A 153 9.47 2.84 21.84
CA TYR A 153 8.42 3.81 22.13
C TYR A 153 7.00 3.37 21.74
N LEU A 154 6.87 2.27 21.00
CA LEU A 154 5.57 1.71 20.61
C LEU A 154 5.35 0.36 21.30
N PRO A 155 4.15 0.07 21.83
CA PRO A 155 3.82 -1.23 22.44
C PRO A 155 3.53 -2.26 21.33
N LEU A 156 4.55 -2.65 20.59
CA LEU A 156 4.42 -3.64 19.52
C LEU A 156 4.08 -5.02 20.14
N ALA A 157 3.07 -5.69 19.59
CA ALA A 157 2.74 -7.06 19.95
C ALA A 157 3.92 -7.99 19.68
N ALA A 158 4.02 -9.09 20.42
CA ALA A 158 5.12 -10.05 20.26
C ALA A 158 5.17 -10.67 18.85
N ASP A 159 4.03 -10.77 18.18
CA ASP A 159 3.86 -11.25 16.81
C ASP A 159 3.54 -10.14 15.81
N CYS A 160 3.88 -8.90 16.12
CA CYS A 160 3.61 -7.73 15.28
C CYS A 160 4.10 -7.95 13.85
N GLU A 161 3.22 -7.66 12.87
CA GLU A 161 3.63 -7.61 11.46
C GLU A 161 4.33 -6.28 11.22
N ILE A 162 5.64 -6.32 10.91
CA ILE A 162 6.41 -5.13 10.58
C ILE A 162 6.71 -5.13 9.09
N THR A 163 6.02 -4.26 8.35
CA THR A 163 6.14 -4.13 6.89
C THR A 163 7.09 -3.01 6.51
N LEU A 164 8.02 -3.31 5.60
CA LEU A 164 8.85 -2.34 4.89
C LEU A 164 8.37 -2.24 3.44
N GLU A 165 7.85 -1.08 3.05
CA GLU A 165 7.53 -0.78 1.66
C GLU A 165 8.78 -0.32 0.90
N GLY A 166 8.89 -0.69 -0.38
CA GLY A 166 10.09 -0.30 -1.11
C GLY A 166 10.11 -0.55 -2.61
N ARG A 167 11.31 -0.33 -3.15
CA ARG A 167 11.66 -0.62 -4.54
C ARG A 167 12.74 -1.68 -4.60
N MET A 168 12.77 -2.44 -5.70
CA MET A 168 13.69 -3.57 -5.87
C MET A 168 15.17 -3.16 -5.75
N HIS A 169 15.60 -2.08 -6.40
CA HIS A 169 17.00 -1.64 -6.37
C HIS A 169 17.51 -1.24 -4.98
N ASP A 170 16.60 -0.86 -4.08
CA ASP A 170 16.96 -0.51 -2.71
C ASP A 170 17.17 -1.73 -1.80
N MET A 171 16.69 -2.93 -2.20
CA MET A 171 16.79 -4.17 -1.42
C MET A 171 18.19 -4.76 -1.52
N THR A 172 19.17 -4.05 -0.95
CA THR A 172 20.53 -4.55 -0.79
C THR A 172 20.65 -5.47 0.42
N THR A 173 21.63 -6.37 0.44
CA THR A 173 21.89 -7.26 1.59
C THR A 173 22.05 -6.46 2.89
N GLU A 174 22.78 -5.35 2.85
CA GLU A 174 23.00 -4.49 4.02
C GLU A 174 21.67 -3.93 4.61
N ARG A 175 20.78 -3.45 3.74
CA ARG A 175 19.47 -2.92 4.17
C ARG A 175 18.53 -4.03 4.62
N LEU A 176 18.56 -5.19 3.95
CA LEU A 176 17.76 -6.35 4.35
C LEU A 176 18.20 -6.88 5.72
N ASP A 177 19.51 -7.00 5.96
CA ASP A 177 20.04 -7.43 7.25
C ASP A 177 19.65 -6.46 8.37
N ALA A 178 19.73 -5.15 8.11
CA ALA A 178 19.30 -4.13 9.04
C ALA A 178 17.78 -4.19 9.33
N ALA A 179 16.97 -4.38 8.29
CA ALA A 179 15.52 -4.51 8.40
C ALA A 179 15.12 -5.76 9.21
N VAL A 180 15.70 -6.92 8.88
CA VAL A 180 15.47 -8.19 9.59
C VAL A 180 15.90 -8.11 11.04
N LYS A 181 17.09 -7.58 11.32
CA LYS A 181 17.57 -7.37 12.68
C LYS A 181 16.67 -6.43 13.48
N GLY A 182 16.03 -5.49 12.79
CA GLY A 182 15.03 -4.57 13.34
C GLY A 182 13.62 -5.16 13.45
N GLY A 183 13.41 -6.44 13.12
CA GLY A 183 12.14 -7.14 13.25
C GLY A 183 11.20 -7.06 12.05
N VAL A 184 11.65 -6.51 10.91
CA VAL A 184 10.86 -6.54 9.66
C VAL A 184 10.63 -8.00 9.27
N ASN A 185 9.37 -8.37 9.12
CA ASN A 185 8.94 -9.72 8.75
C ASN A 185 8.02 -9.74 7.51
N ARG A 186 7.81 -8.58 6.89
CA ARG A 186 7.09 -8.43 5.62
C ARG A 186 7.74 -7.32 4.79
N VAL A 187 7.88 -7.55 3.48
CA VAL A 187 8.24 -6.50 2.51
C VAL A 187 7.14 -6.41 1.45
N SER A 188 6.80 -5.16 1.05
CA SER A 188 5.87 -4.89 -0.05
C SER A 188 6.59 -4.06 -1.09
N LEU A 189 6.79 -4.61 -2.28
CA LEU A 189 7.69 -4.05 -3.27
C LEU A 189 6.95 -3.67 -4.54
N GLY A 190 6.99 -2.39 -4.87
CA GLY A 190 6.41 -1.89 -6.11
C GLY A 190 7.19 -2.39 -7.33
N VAL A 191 6.74 -3.46 -7.95
CA VAL A 191 7.21 -3.95 -9.27
C VAL A 191 6.46 -3.24 -10.38
N GLN A 192 5.15 -3.25 -10.30
CA GLN A 192 4.16 -2.64 -11.20
C GLN A 192 3.97 -3.40 -12.52
N THR A 193 5.02 -3.75 -13.22
CA THR A 193 5.07 -4.59 -14.43
C THR A 193 6.49 -5.14 -14.61
N PHE A 194 6.62 -6.30 -15.23
CA PHE A 194 7.91 -6.88 -15.64
C PHE A 194 8.29 -6.49 -17.09
N ASN A 195 7.45 -5.73 -17.78
CA ASN A 195 7.75 -5.26 -19.13
C ASN A 195 8.66 -4.03 -19.09
N ASP A 196 9.89 -4.18 -19.59
CA ASP A 196 10.95 -3.16 -19.50
C ASP A 196 10.60 -1.88 -20.26
N GLU A 197 9.90 -1.98 -21.41
CA GLU A 197 9.49 -0.82 -22.18
C GLU A 197 8.50 0.05 -21.39
N ILE A 198 7.49 -0.59 -20.77
CA ILE A 198 6.51 0.12 -19.92
C ILE A 198 7.20 0.67 -18.67
N ARG A 199 8.11 -0.09 -18.06
CA ARG A 199 8.89 0.37 -16.91
C ARG A 199 9.66 1.64 -17.23
N LEU A 200 10.41 1.62 -18.31
CA LEU A 200 11.18 2.79 -18.75
C LEU A 200 10.26 3.98 -19.03
N ALA A 201 9.14 3.76 -19.74
CA ALA A 201 8.15 4.78 -20.03
C ALA A 201 7.54 5.39 -18.75
N MET A 202 7.39 4.60 -17.68
CA MET A 202 6.88 5.02 -16.37
C MET A 202 7.98 5.57 -15.44
N GLN A 203 9.22 5.71 -15.91
CA GLN A 203 10.39 6.15 -15.13
C GLN A 203 10.74 5.21 -13.98
N ARG A 204 10.66 3.89 -14.25
CA ARG A 204 11.16 2.83 -13.38
C ARG A 204 12.55 2.42 -13.86
N LEU A 205 13.51 2.30 -12.94
CA LEU A 205 14.92 2.14 -13.28
C LEU A 205 15.34 0.67 -13.48
N ASP A 206 14.81 -0.22 -12.63
CA ASP A 206 15.19 -1.63 -12.67
C ASP A 206 14.59 -2.33 -13.89
N ASP A 207 15.31 -3.17 -14.56
CA ASP A 207 14.81 -4.09 -15.57
C ASP A 207 14.26 -5.39 -14.94
N LYS A 208 13.67 -6.24 -15.78
CA LYS A 208 13.07 -7.50 -15.33
C LYS A 208 14.10 -8.42 -14.66
N ASP A 209 15.29 -8.56 -15.25
CA ASP A 209 16.29 -9.49 -14.75
C ASP A 209 16.82 -9.06 -13.38
N GLU A 210 17.03 -7.76 -13.16
CA GLU A 210 17.44 -7.24 -11.87
C GLU A 210 16.33 -7.46 -10.81
N MET A 211 15.06 -7.26 -11.17
CA MET A 211 13.95 -7.52 -10.25
C MET A 211 13.86 -9.00 -9.86
N VAL A 212 14.01 -9.91 -10.81
CA VAL A 212 14.01 -11.36 -10.53
C VAL A 212 15.14 -11.73 -9.57
N LYS A 213 16.36 -11.26 -9.83
CA LYS A 213 17.52 -11.48 -8.92
C LYS A 213 17.26 -10.96 -7.51
N ARG A 214 16.58 -9.81 -7.37
CA ARG A 214 16.25 -9.26 -6.04
C ARG A 214 15.19 -10.08 -5.32
N ILE A 215 14.20 -10.60 -6.05
CA ILE A 215 13.20 -11.51 -5.48
C ILE A 215 13.86 -12.82 -5.03
N GLU A 216 14.79 -13.38 -5.81
CA GLU A 216 15.58 -14.56 -5.44
C GLU A 216 16.46 -14.30 -4.21
N LEU A 217 17.05 -13.10 -4.08
CA LEU A 217 17.77 -12.70 -2.88
C LEU A 217 16.85 -12.66 -1.66
N LEU A 218 15.66 -12.07 -1.79
CA LEU A 218 14.67 -12.01 -0.71
C LEU A 218 14.19 -13.40 -0.24
N ALA A 219 14.11 -14.38 -1.16
CA ALA A 219 13.78 -15.75 -0.83
C ALA A 219 14.80 -16.43 0.10
N GLN A 220 16.01 -15.88 0.22
CA GLN A 220 17.05 -16.35 1.16
C GLN A 220 16.78 -15.89 2.61
N TYR A 221 15.79 -15.03 2.82
CA TYR A 221 15.36 -14.54 4.14
C TYR A 221 14.03 -15.20 4.54
N PRO A 222 14.04 -16.43 5.10
CA PRO A 222 12.82 -17.21 5.34
C PRO A 222 11.85 -16.57 6.33
N GLN A 223 12.32 -15.63 7.15
CA GLN A 223 11.52 -14.88 8.12
C GLN A 223 10.72 -13.73 7.47
N ILE A 224 11.00 -13.36 6.22
CA ILE A 224 10.30 -12.29 5.50
C ILE A 224 9.19 -12.88 4.65
N ALA A 225 7.98 -12.33 4.73
CA ALA A 225 6.96 -12.47 3.70
C ALA A 225 7.25 -11.47 2.57
N THR A 226 7.51 -11.98 1.37
CA THR A 226 7.79 -11.15 0.18
C THR A 226 6.54 -10.98 -0.65
N VAL A 227 6.06 -9.74 -0.75
CA VAL A 227 4.89 -9.35 -1.54
C VAL A 227 5.32 -8.34 -2.60
N ILE A 228 4.73 -8.44 -3.78
CA ILE A 228 4.93 -7.46 -4.84
C ILE A 228 3.61 -6.81 -5.25
N ASP A 229 3.69 -5.55 -5.66
CA ASP A 229 2.58 -4.82 -6.26
C ASP A 229 2.72 -4.83 -7.78
N LEU A 230 1.67 -5.27 -8.48
CA LEU A 230 1.50 -5.13 -9.92
C LEU A 230 0.38 -4.13 -10.21
N ILE A 231 0.50 -3.41 -11.32
CA ILE A 231 -0.53 -2.45 -11.76
C ILE A 231 -0.97 -2.80 -13.17
N TYR A 232 -2.27 -3.01 -13.34
CA TYR A 232 -2.88 -3.13 -14.67
C TYR A 232 -3.50 -1.81 -15.13
N GLY A 233 -3.60 -1.67 -16.46
CA GLY A 233 -4.18 -0.49 -17.10
C GLY A 233 -3.17 0.58 -17.50
N PHE A 234 -1.86 0.32 -17.46
CA PHE A 234 -0.86 1.26 -17.99
C PHE A 234 -1.05 1.50 -19.49
N PRO A 235 -0.70 2.71 -19.99
CA PRO A 235 -0.45 2.90 -21.42
C PRO A 235 0.50 1.82 -21.95
N MET A 236 0.27 1.35 -23.18
CA MET A 236 1.06 0.30 -23.86
C MET A 236 0.90 -1.11 -23.27
N GLN A 237 0.26 -1.28 -22.12
CA GLN A 237 0.06 -2.59 -21.51
C GLN A 237 -1.14 -3.31 -22.16
N THR A 238 -0.85 -4.20 -23.09
CA THR A 238 -1.84 -5.09 -23.69
C THR A 238 -2.26 -6.17 -22.68
N GLU A 239 -3.35 -6.87 -22.98
CA GLU A 239 -3.82 -8.02 -22.18
C GLU A 239 -2.71 -9.10 -22.07
N SER A 240 -2.03 -9.42 -23.17
CA SER A 240 -0.94 -10.40 -23.18
C SER A 240 0.27 -9.96 -22.35
N VAL A 241 0.58 -8.67 -22.30
CA VAL A 241 1.64 -8.13 -21.41
C VAL A 241 1.22 -8.29 -19.96
N TRP A 242 -0.03 -7.96 -19.63
CA TRP A 242 -0.55 -8.13 -18.28
C TRP A 242 -0.57 -9.59 -17.82
N GLU A 243 -1.08 -10.50 -18.68
CA GLU A 243 -1.04 -11.93 -18.39
C GLU A 243 0.38 -12.44 -18.12
N ASN A 244 1.35 -11.98 -18.93
CA ASN A 244 2.76 -12.34 -18.73
C ASN A 244 3.31 -11.82 -17.40
N ASP A 245 2.92 -10.60 -16.98
CA ASP A 245 3.28 -10.04 -15.68
C ASP A 245 2.76 -10.93 -14.54
N VAL A 246 1.49 -11.32 -14.59
CA VAL A 246 0.86 -12.16 -13.56
C VAL A 246 1.47 -13.57 -13.54
N ARG A 247 1.69 -14.19 -14.71
CA ARG A 247 2.35 -15.51 -14.82
C ARG A 247 3.80 -15.47 -14.31
N THR A 248 4.52 -14.39 -14.59
CA THR A 248 5.87 -14.18 -14.06
C THR A 248 5.84 -14.11 -12.54
N ALA A 249 4.92 -13.32 -11.95
CA ALA A 249 4.76 -13.24 -10.50
C ALA A 249 4.40 -14.60 -9.88
N ALA A 250 3.47 -15.34 -10.50
CA ALA A 250 3.05 -16.66 -10.03
C ALA A 250 4.18 -17.69 -10.00
N ALA A 251 5.15 -17.57 -10.92
CA ALA A 251 6.31 -18.47 -11.01
C ALA A 251 7.44 -18.13 -10.04
N LEU A 252 7.50 -16.89 -9.52
CA LEU A 252 8.55 -16.44 -8.61
C LEU A 252 8.31 -16.88 -7.16
N PRO A 253 9.34 -16.96 -6.31
CA PRO A 253 9.23 -17.37 -4.91
C PRO A 253 8.65 -16.25 -4.04
N LEU A 254 7.41 -15.85 -4.32
CA LEU A 254 6.67 -14.82 -3.60
C LEU A 254 5.72 -15.44 -2.57
N ASP A 255 5.44 -14.71 -1.51
CA ASP A 255 4.44 -15.04 -0.50
C ASP A 255 3.07 -14.39 -0.79
N GLY A 256 3.07 -13.30 -1.56
CA GLY A 256 1.85 -12.62 -1.97
C GLY A 256 2.05 -11.72 -3.20
N VAL A 257 0.95 -11.33 -3.82
CA VAL A 257 0.90 -10.36 -4.92
C VAL A 257 -0.34 -9.49 -4.80
N ASP A 258 -0.15 -8.19 -5.00
CA ASP A 258 -1.25 -7.24 -5.17
C ASP A 258 -1.39 -6.87 -6.65
N CYS A 259 -2.62 -6.96 -7.18
CA CYS A 259 -2.96 -6.57 -8.55
C CYS A 259 -3.84 -5.31 -8.49
N TYR A 260 -3.25 -4.13 -8.64
CA TYR A 260 -3.95 -2.86 -8.57
C TYR A 260 -4.35 -2.33 -9.95
N GLN A 261 -5.52 -1.69 -10.02
CA GLN A 261 -5.88 -0.88 -11.19
C GLN A 261 -5.12 0.44 -11.17
N LEU A 262 -4.59 0.86 -12.32
CA LEU A 262 -4.00 2.18 -12.47
C LEU A 262 -4.98 3.29 -12.07
N ASN A 263 -4.59 4.12 -11.11
CA ASN A 263 -5.28 5.34 -10.77
C ASN A 263 -4.69 6.50 -11.59
N LEU A 264 -5.34 6.84 -12.70
CA LEU A 264 -4.92 7.97 -13.52
C LEU A 264 -5.51 9.27 -12.98
N PHE A 265 -4.77 9.94 -12.08
CA PHE A 265 -5.17 11.23 -11.56
C PHE A 265 -4.93 12.34 -12.59
N GLN A 266 -5.91 13.20 -12.82
CA GLN A 266 -5.88 14.27 -13.83
C GLN A 266 -4.64 15.20 -13.76
N LYS A 267 -4.10 15.42 -12.57
CA LYS A 267 -2.92 16.28 -12.37
C LYS A 267 -1.59 15.50 -12.36
N SER A 268 -1.63 14.18 -12.52
CA SER A 268 -0.40 13.38 -12.56
C SER A 268 0.47 13.71 -13.78
N PRO A 269 1.79 13.52 -13.70
CA PRO A 269 2.66 13.67 -14.87
C PRO A 269 2.27 12.76 -16.04
N LEU A 270 1.76 11.54 -15.73
CA LEU A 270 1.27 10.62 -16.74
C LEU A 270 0.05 11.16 -17.48
N ALA A 271 -0.97 11.64 -16.76
CA ALA A 271 -2.16 12.22 -17.38
C ALA A 271 -1.81 13.38 -18.32
N LYS A 272 -0.92 14.28 -17.89
CA LYS A 272 -0.45 15.40 -18.71
C LYS A 272 0.28 14.96 -19.98
N ARG A 273 1.04 13.85 -19.94
CA ARG A 273 1.69 13.30 -21.14
C ARG A 273 0.68 12.66 -22.10
N ILE A 274 -0.34 11.99 -21.59
CA ILE A 274 -1.43 11.43 -22.40
C ILE A 274 -2.21 12.56 -23.07
N GLU A 275 -2.62 13.57 -22.32
CA GLU A 275 -3.34 14.75 -22.83
C GLU A 275 -2.55 15.50 -23.91
N ALA A 276 -1.23 15.57 -23.76
CA ALA A 276 -0.32 16.20 -24.74
C ALA A 276 0.01 15.31 -25.95
N GLY A 277 -0.59 14.11 -26.07
CA GLY A 277 -0.30 13.14 -27.15
C GLY A 277 1.12 12.55 -27.11
N LYS A 278 1.84 12.69 -25.97
CA LYS A 278 3.21 12.17 -25.79
C LYS A 278 3.25 10.74 -25.23
N MET A 279 2.08 10.20 -24.91
CA MET A 279 1.89 8.85 -24.39
C MET A 279 0.53 8.35 -24.90
N PRO A 280 0.40 7.06 -25.27
CA PRO A 280 -0.91 6.46 -25.58
C PRO A 280 -1.85 6.57 -24.39
N PRO A 281 -3.17 6.44 -24.60
CA PRO A 281 -4.13 6.42 -23.51
C PRO A 281 -3.88 5.22 -22.58
N ALA A 282 -4.25 5.37 -21.31
CA ALA A 282 -4.37 4.26 -20.38
C ALA A 282 -5.56 3.34 -20.79
N ALA A 283 -5.60 2.14 -20.21
CA ALA A 283 -6.69 1.21 -20.47
C ALA A 283 -8.06 1.83 -20.15
N THR A 284 -9.05 1.55 -20.99
CA THR A 284 -10.46 1.82 -20.70
C THR A 284 -10.93 0.98 -19.52
N LEU A 285 -12.09 1.31 -18.95
CA LEU A 285 -12.65 0.52 -17.86
C LEU A 285 -12.98 -0.91 -18.32
N ALA A 286 -13.42 -1.12 -19.57
CA ALA A 286 -13.66 -2.44 -20.12
C ALA A 286 -12.35 -3.25 -20.20
N GLN A 287 -11.30 -2.69 -20.76
CA GLN A 287 -9.97 -3.33 -20.79
C GLN A 287 -9.42 -3.63 -19.39
N ALA A 288 -9.65 -2.72 -18.44
CA ALA A 288 -9.25 -2.95 -17.03
C ALA A 288 -10.06 -4.10 -16.40
N ALA A 289 -11.32 -4.28 -16.76
CA ALA A 289 -12.13 -5.42 -16.32
C ALA A 289 -11.60 -6.74 -16.89
N ASP A 290 -11.22 -6.78 -18.18
CA ASP A 290 -10.62 -7.94 -18.81
C ASP A 290 -9.28 -8.30 -18.15
N GLN A 291 -8.43 -7.31 -17.88
CA GLN A 291 -7.15 -7.50 -17.18
C GLN A 291 -7.34 -8.00 -15.74
N PHE A 292 -8.34 -7.49 -15.02
CA PHE A 292 -8.70 -8.02 -13.69
C PHE A 292 -9.13 -9.49 -13.79
N ALA A 293 -10.02 -9.84 -14.74
CA ALA A 293 -10.46 -11.21 -14.96
C ALA A 293 -9.31 -12.15 -15.31
N ALA A 294 -8.37 -11.69 -16.14
CA ALA A 294 -7.18 -12.46 -16.50
C ALA A 294 -6.31 -12.76 -15.27
N SER A 295 -6.08 -11.77 -14.38
CA SER A 295 -5.32 -12.02 -13.15
C SER A 295 -6.03 -13.01 -12.22
N ASP A 296 -7.34 -12.89 -12.06
CA ASP A 296 -8.14 -13.82 -11.26
C ASP A 296 -8.07 -15.25 -11.82
N ALA A 297 -8.25 -15.41 -13.14
CA ALA A 297 -8.17 -16.70 -13.79
C ALA A 297 -6.79 -17.38 -13.67
N ILE A 298 -5.71 -16.60 -13.84
CA ILE A 298 -4.34 -17.11 -13.76
C ILE A 298 -3.99 -17.56 -12.35
N LEU A 299 -4.27 -16.72 -11.35
CA LEU A 299 -3.90 -17.02 -9.97
C LEU A 299 -4.80 -18.09 -9.36
N SER A 300 -6.11 -18.08 -9.64
CA SER A 300 -7.04 -19.12 -9.17
C SER A 300 -6.77 -20.51 -9.78
N ALA A 301 -6.07 -20.60 -10.90
CA ALA A 301 -5.71 -21.87 -11.53
C ALA A 301 -4.66 -22.66 -10.72
N ASP A 302 -3.87 -21.98 -9.88
CA ASP A 302 -2.91 -22.62 -8.97
C ASP A 302 -3.52 -22.67 -7.55
N PRO A 303 -3.79 -23.87 -6.98
CA PRO A 303 -4.43 -24.01 -5.66
C PRO A 303 -3.57 -23.48 -4.50
N ASN A 304 -2.30 -23.14 -4.75
CA ASN A 304 -1.46 -22.51 -3.73
C ASN A 304 -1.75 -21.01 -3.56
N TRP A 305 -2.43 -20.39 -4.53
CA TRP A 305 -2.81 -18.99 -4.42
C TRP A 305 -4.24 -18.84 -3.89
N GLU A 306 -4.39 -18.07 -2.83
CA GLU A 306 -5.67 -17.72 -2.23
C GLU A 306 -5.92 -16.22 -2.34
N ARG A 307 -7.07 -15.82 -2.90
CA ARG A 307 -7.48 -14.42 -2.92
C ARG A 307 -8.05 -14.01 -1.58
N ILE A 308 -7.37 -13.10 -0.88
CA ILE A 308 -7.77 -12.63 0.46
C ILE A 308 -8.39 -11.22 0.45
N SER A 309 -8.31 -10.50 -0.68
CA SER A 309 -9.07 -9.26 -0.91
C SER A 309 -9.27 -9.04 -2.41
N ASN A 310 -9.90 -7.92 -2.79
CA ASN A 310 -10.14 -7.60 -4.20
C ASN A 310 -8.85 -7.51 -5.03
N THR A 311 -7.74 -7.12 -4.42
CA THR A 311 -6.47 -6.90 -5.09
C THR A 311 -5.39 -7.87 -4.66
N HIS A 312 -5.53 -8.47 -3.48
CA HIS A 312 -4.46 -9.20 -2.80
C HIS A 312 -4.65 -10.70 -2.84
N TRP A 313 -3.59 -11.38 -3.27
CA TRP A 313 -3.45 -12.83 -3.29
C TRP A 313 -2.30 -13.25 -2.40
N ARG A 314 -2.48 -14.26 -1.57
CA ARG A 314 -1.40 -14.88 -0.80
C ARG A 314 -1.12 -16.28 -1.29
N ARG A 315 0.15 -16.70 -1.16
CA ARG A 315 0.61 -18.04 -1.50
C ARG A 315 1.04 -18.84 -0.29
N THR A 316 1.54 -18.19 0.74
CA THR A 316 2.04 -18.85 1.95
C THR A 316 1.43 -18.24 3.21
N PRO A 317 1.38 -18.99 4.34
CA PRO A 317 0.91 -18.46 5.62
C PRO A 317 1.77 -17.33 6.21
N LYS A 318 2.97 -17.08 5.69
CA LYS A 318 3.80 -15.92 6.09
C LYS A 318 3.14 -14.60 5.75
N GLU A 319 2.41 -14.56 4.61
CA GLU A 319 1.65 -13.39 4.22
C GLU A 319 0.34 -13.31 5.01
N ARG A 320 0.33 -12.47 6.05
CA ARG A 320 -0.81 -12.27 6.95
C ARG A 320 -1.64 -11.06 6.57
N ASN A 321 -1.01 -10.07 5.94
CA ASN A 321 -1.64 -8.81 5.51
C ASN A 321 -2.43 -8.10 6.63
N ILE A 322 -1.87 -8.09 7.84
CA ILE A 322 -2.55 -7.61 9.05
C ILE A 322 -2.86 -6.12 8.93
N TYR A 323 -1.88 -5.32 8.49
CA TYR A 323 -2.06 -3.88 8.35
C TYR A 323 -3.28 -3.53 7.47
N ASN A 324 -3.35 -4.08 6.26
CA ASN A 324 -4.44 -3.78 5.33
C ASN A 324 -5.77 -4.38 5.78
N SER A 325 -5.75 -5.56 6.39
CA SER A 325 -6.97 -6.23 6.86
C SER A 325 -7.61 -5.49 8.03
N LEU A 326 -6.83 -5.07 9.03
CA LEU A 326 -7.32 -4.29 10.17
C LEU A 326 -7.62 -2.84 9.79
N GLY A 327 -6.84 -2.23 8.89
CA GLY A 327 -7.03 -0.86 8.44
C GLY A 327 -8.34 -0.62 7.68
N LYS A 328 -8.97 -1.67 7.15
CA LYS A 328 -10.32 -1.61 6.57
C LYS A 328 -11.44 -1.64 7.61
N GLY A 329 -11.13 -1.99 8.84
CA GLY A 329 -12.06 -2.05 9.96
C GLY A 329 -11.96 -0.85 10.89
N ALA A 330 -12.70 -0.91 12.01
CA ALA A 330 -12.66 0.11 13.05
C ALA A 330 -11.49 -0.18 14.01
N CYS A 331 -10.27 0.16 13.63
CA CYS A 331 -9.12 0.09 14.54
C CYS A 331 -8.39 1.44 14.60
N ASP A 332 -7.71 1.69 15.71
CA ASP A 332 -6.85 2.86 15.84
C ASP A 332 -5.57 2.69 15.01
N CYS A 333 -5.17 3.73 14.31
CA CYS A 333 -3.89 3.79 13.60
C CYS A 333 -3.09 5.00 14.10
N LEU A 334 -1.93 4.74 14.69
CA LEU A 334 -0.98 5.78 15.09
C LEU A 334 -0.07 6.09 13.90
N ALA A 335 -0.06 7.34 13.45
CA ALA A 335 0.76 7.77 12.31
C ALA A 335 1.83 8.78 12.77
N PHE A 336 3.06 8.59 12.27
CA PHE A 336 4.25 9.38 12.54
C PHE A 336 4.90 9.85 11.24
#